data_a4d6ab0061191ad7385beae47def13bd
#
_entry.id   a4d6ab0061191ad7385beae47def13bd
#
_cell.length_a   1.000
_cell.length_b   1.000
_cell.length_c   1.000
_cell.angle_alpha   90.00
_cell.angle_beta   90.00
_cell.angle_gamma   90.00
#
_symmetry.space_group_name_H-M   'P 1'
#
loop_
_entity.id
_entity.type
_entity.pdbx_description
1 polymer ?
#
loop_
_entity_poly.entity_id
_entity_poly.type
_entity_poly.pdbx_seq_one_letter_code
_entity_poly.pdbx_strand_id
1 'polypeptide(L)'
;MPLQIDLSGRVALVTGGGTGIGQGIARSLAEAGAAVAVSYHQSAEGARTLVEEIRAQGGRAAAFLADLGRLPEIDRLIEAVLREFGALHILVNNAGITDPHPPLELTEEEWDRTLDLNLKGLFFCAQRAARAMIAQGIRGAIVNLSSVHSIRVYPDHTHYAASKAAINQLTRSLARHLAPYGIRVNAIAPGAVEVERYFRTMPHYNREEWSRRIPLGRVGFPSDIGPLAVFLASEYASWLTGQVIVVDGGSTL
;
A
#
# COMPACT_ATOMS: atom_id res chain seq x y z
N MET A 1 -5.83 30.04 0.38
CA MET A 1 -6.41 29.06 -0.56
C MET A 1 -6.47 27.72 0.14
N PRO A 2 -7.50 26.91 -0.06
CA PRO A 2 -7.50 25.55 0.47
C PRO A 2 -6.32 24.77 -0.11
N LEU A 3 -5.77 23.83 0.68
CA LEU A 3 -4.68 22.95 0.25
C LEU A 3 -5.22 22.04 -0.87
N GLN A 4 -4.76 22.24 -2.10
CA GLN A 4 -5.12 21.38 -3.23
C GLN A 4 -3.86 20.66 -3.69
N ILE A 5 -3.85 19.32 -3.55
CA ILE A 5 -2.75 18.49 -4.02
C ILE A 5 -3.03 18.14 -5.48
N ASP A 6 -2.10 18.49 -6.35
CA ASP A 6 -2.13 18.13 -7.77
C ASP A 6 -0.96 17.17 -8.07
N LEU A 7 -1.29 15.98 -8.57
CA LEU A 7 -0.34 14.95 -9.01
C LEU A 7 -0.35 14.78 -10.53
N SER A 8 -0.87 15.76 -11.28
CA SER A 8 -0.87 15.76 -12.74
C SER A 8 0.56 15.53 -13.28
N GLY A 9 0.68 14.69 -14.31
CA GLY A 9 1.98 14.30 -14.86
C GLY A 9 2.77 13.28 -14.04
N ARG A 10 2.30 12.89 -12.85
CA ARG A 10 2.90 11.82 -12.05
C ARG A 10 2.30 10.46 -12.41
N VAL A 11 3.12 9.43 -12.35
CA VAL A 11 2.71 8.02 -12.53
C VAL A 11 2.86 7.30 -11.20
N ALA A 12 1.80 6.68 -10.73
CA ALA A 12 1.76 5.91 -9.50
C ALA A 12 1.54 4.42 -9.78
N LEU A 13 2.32 3.56 -9.14
CA LEU A 13 2.05 2.12 -9.06
C LEU A 13 1.52 1.79 -7.67
N VAL A 14 0.31 1.21 -7.60
CA VAL A 14 -0.28 0.68 -6.38
C VAL A 14 -0.31 -0.84 -6.45
N THR A 15 0.47 -1.50 -5.60
CA THR A 15 0.47 -2.97 -5.55
C THR A 15 -0.75 -3.49 -4.78
N GLY A 16 -1.38 -4.56 -5.28
CA GLY A 16 -2.62 -5.06 -4.70
C GLY A 16 -3.78 -4.06 -4.78
N GLY A 17 -3.82 -3.26 -5.86
CA GLY A 17 -4.80 -2.17 -6.04
C GLY A 17 -6.18 -2.63 -6.52
N GLY A 18 -6.41 -3.93 -6.70
CA GLY A 18 -7.70 -4.46 -7.19
C GLY A 18 -8.79 -4.54 -6.11
N THR A 19 -8.50 -4.31 -4.84
CA THR A 19 -9.49 -4.41 -3.74
C THR A 19 -9.06 -3.62 -2.51
N GLY A 20 -9.98 -3.35 -1.62
CA GLY A 20 -9.75 -2.84 -0.27
C GLY A 20 -8.99 -1.52 -0.21
N ILE A 21 -7.99 -1.45 0.70
CA ILE A 21 -7.21 -0.23 0.94
C ILE A 21 -6.47 0.19 -0.34
N GLY A 22 -5.86 -0.75 -1.06
CA GLY A 22 -5.14 -0.46 -2.29
C GLY A 22 -6.02 0.17 -3.37
N GLN A 23 -7.26 -0.30 -3.52
CA GLN A 23 -8.23 0.27 -4.44
C GLN A 23 -8.60 1.70 -4.04
N GLY A 24 -8.84 1.96 -2.74
CA GLY A 24 -9.13 3.31 -2.24
C GLY A 24 -7.96 4.27 -2.46
N ILE A 25 -6.72 3.83 -2.21
CA ILE A 25 -5.53 4.64 -2.47
C ILE A 25 -5.39 4.95 -3.97
N ALA A 26 -5.57 3.94 -4.84
CA ALA A 26 -5.46 4.11 -6.29
C ALA A 26 -6.50 5.12 -6.81
N ARG A 27 -7.73 5.06 -6.29
CA ARG A 27 -8.80 6.03 -6.61
C ARG A 27 -8.41 7.44 -6.17
N SER A 28 -7.93 7.62 -4.94
CA SER A 28 -7.51 8.95 -4.44
C SER A 28 -6.32 9.54 -5.22
N LEU A 29 -5.35 8.70 -5.63
CA LEU A 29 -4.23 9.16 -6.48
C LEU A 29 -4.72 9.61 -7.87
N ALA A 30 -5.69 8.89 -8.45
CA ALA A 30 -6.30 9.26 -9.73
C ALA A 30 -7.11 10.57 -9.62
N GLU A 31 -7.90 10.74 -8.57
CA GLU A 31 -8.63 11.96 -8.25
C GLU A 31 -7.71 13.17 -8.08
N ALA A 32 -6.49 12.95 -7.57
CA ALA A 32 -5.44 13.97 -7.50
C ALA A 32 -4.69 14.18 -8.83
N GLY A 33 -5.10 13.55 -9.93
CA GLY A 33 -4.55 13.75 -11.27
C GLY A 33 -3.42 12.79 -11.70
N ALA A 34 -3.01 11.85 -10.85
CA ALA A 34 -1.98 10.89 -11.22
C ALA A 34 -2.47 9.88 -12.27
N ALA A 35 -1.59 9.47 -13.18
CA ALA A 35 -1.78 8.25 -13.95
C ALA A 35 -1.50 7.03 -13.04
N VAL A 36 -2.42 6.05 -13.02
CA VAL A 36 -2.40 4.97 -12.03
C VAL A 36 -2.21 3.61 -12.68
N ALA A 37 -1.13 2.94 -12.32
CA ALA A 37 -0.93 1.51 -12.52
C ALA A 37 -1.37 0.76 -11.27
N VAL A 38 -2.17 -0.30 -11.40
CA VAL A 38 -2.48 -1.19 -10.29
C VAL A 38 -1.98 -2.59 -10.58
N SER A 39 -1.33 -3.23 -9.61
CA SER A 39 -1.09 -4.67 -9.73
C SER A 39 -2.15 -5.46 -8.97
N TYR A 40 -2.44 -6.65 -9.46
CA TYR A 40 -3.31 -7.62 -8.82
C TYR A 40 -2.78 -9.04 -9.02
N HIS A 41 -3.17 -9.96 -8.15
CA HIS A 41 -2.91 -11.40 -8.34
C HIS A 41 -4.23 -12.17 -8.48
N GLN A 42 -5.15 -12.01 -7.53
CA GLN A 42 -6.44 -12.73 -7.51
C GLN A 42 -7.66 -11.82 -7.77
N SER A 43 -7.51 -10.51 -7.65
CA SER A 43 -8.59 -9.52 -7.75
C SER A 43 -8.70 -8.89 -9.14
N ALA A 44 -8.71 -9.70 -10.19
CA ALA A 44 -8.73 -9.23 -11.59
C ALA A 44 -9.97 -8.36 -11.91
N GLU A 45 -11.14 -8.77 -11.43
CA GLU A 45 -12.39 -8.04 -11.67
C GLU A 45 -12.36 -6.66 -11.02
N GLY A 46 -11.99 -6.57 -9.73
CA GLY A 46 -11.90 -5.30 -9.03
C GLY A 46 -10.82 -4.36 -9.61
N ALA A 47 -9.70 -4.92 -10.09
CA ALA A 47 -8.68 -4.12 -10.78
C ALA A 47 -9.18 -3.57 -12.13
N ARG A 48 -9.92 -4.38 -12.90
CA ARG A 48 -10.52 -3.96 -14.17
C ARG A 48 -11.57 -2.86 -13.93
N THR A 49 -12.51 -3.10 -13.03
CA THR A 49 -13.55 -2.12 -12.67
C THR A 49 -12.96 -0.78 -12.26
N LEU A 50 -11.94 -0.79 -11.39
CA LEU A 50 -11.25 0.43 -10.99
C LEU A 50 -10.62 1.17 -12.17
N VAL A 51 -9.96 0.45 -13.08
CA VAL A 51 -9.36 1.06 -14.28
C VAL A 51 -10.43 1.68 -15.18
N GLU A 52 -11.57 1.01 -15.37
CA GLU A 52 -12.71 1.52 -16.14
C GLU A 52 -13.30 2.79 -15.48
N GLU A 53 -13.50 2.79 -14.16
CA GLU A 53 -13.96 3.96 -13.39
C GLU A 53 -13.02 5.16 -13.57
N ILE A 54 -11.71 4.97 -13.40
CA ILE A 54 -10.73 6.04 -13.55
C ILE A 54 -10.73 6.60 -14.98
N ARG A 55 -10.79 5.72 -15.99
CA ARG A 55 -10.82 6.13 -17.39
C ARG A 55 -12.11 6.86 -17.76
N ALA A 56 -13.25 6.44 -17.22
CA ALA A 56 -14.54 7.10 -17.42
C ALA A 56 -14.56 8.53 -16.87
N GLN A 57 -13.72 8.82 -15.85
CA GLN A 57 -13.52 10.15 -15.29
C GLN A 57 -12.42 10.96 -16.01
N GLY A 58 -11.90 10.47 -17.14
CA GLY A 58 -10.85 11.13 -17.94
C GLY A 58 -9.42 10.87 -17.43
N GLY A 59 -9.23 10.06 -16.40
CA GLY A 59 -7.92 9.68 -15.89
C GLY A 59 -7.23 8.59 -16.75
N ARG A 60 -5.92 8.40 -16.51
CA ARG A 60 -5.14 7.32 -17.13
C ARG A 60 -4.91 6.21 -16.12
N ALA A 61 -5.30 4.99 -16.43
CA ALA A 61 -5.06 3.83 -15.57
C ALA A 61 -4.82 2.54 -16.39
N ALA A 62 -4.06 1.60 -15.81
CA ALA A 62 -3.88 0.25 -16.33
C ALA A 62 -3.71 -0.76 -15.20
N ALA A 63 -4.12 -2.00 -15.44
CA ALA A 63 -4.02 -3.10 -14.47
C ALA A 63 -3.05 -4.18 -14.98
N PHE A 64 -2.24 -4.72 -14.07
CA PHE A 64 -1.19 -5.70 -14.35
C PHE A 64 -1.31 -6.91 -13.42
N LEU A 65 -1.33 -8.10 -13.98
CA LEU A 65 -1.25 -9.34 -13.21
C LEU A 65 0.20 -9.53 -12.72
N ALA A 66 0.39 -9.71 -11.42
CA ALA A 66 1.70 -10.03 -10.84
C ALA A 66 1.55 -10.71 -9.47
N ASP A 67 2.23 -11.83 -9.29
CA ASP A 67 2.48 -12.44 -7.99
C ASP A 67 3.77 -11.85 -7.39
N LEU A 68 3.61 -10.96 -6.42
CA LEU A 68 4.76 -10.26 -5.82
C LEU A 68 5.56 -11.11 -4.82
N GLY A 69 5.13 -12.32 -4.52
CA GLY A 69 5.96 -13.33 -3.86
C GLY A 69 7.09 -13.87 -4.78
N ARG A 70 7.04 -13.57 -6.08
CA ARG A 70 7.95 -14.08 -7.11
C ARG A 70 8.75 -12.96 -7.76
N LEU A 71 10.05 -12.91 -7.50
CA LEU A 71 10.93 -11.82 -7.98
C LEU A 71 10.86 -11.56 -9.50
N PRO A 72 10.84 -12.58 -10.39
CA PRO A 72 10.73 -12.34 -11.83
C PRO A 72 9.43 -11.64 -12.23
N GLU A 73 8.37 -11.77 -11.43
CA GLU A 73 7.10 -11.08 -11.71
C GLU A 73 7.14 -9.62 -11.28
N ILE A 74 7.91 -9.30 -10.24
CA ILE A 74 8.19 -7.92 -9.87
C ILE A 74 8.98 -7.20 -10.97
N ASP A 75 10.01 -7.85 -11.54
CA ASP A 75 10.79 -7.29 -12.63
C ASP A 75 9.88 -6.98 -13.84
N ARG A 76 9.06 -7.97 -14.26
CA ARG A 76 8.10 -7.80 -15.35
C ARG A 76 7.05 -6.71 -15.09
N LEU A 77 6.58 -6.59 -13.83
CA LEU A 77 5.61 -5.55 -13.45
C LEU A 77 6.20 -4.15 -13.64
N ILE A 78 7.40 -3.90 -13.11
CA ILE A 78 8.04 -2.58 -13.22
C ILE A 78 8.33 -2.25 -14.69
N GLU A 79 8.82 -3.20 -15.48
CA GLU A 79 9.03 -3.01 -16.92
C GLU A 79 7.72 -2.71 -17.67
N ALA A 80 6.63 -3.41 -17.32
CA ALA A 80 5.33 -3.17 -17.94
C ALA A 80 4.77 -1.78 -17.61
N VAL A 81 4.93 -1.31 -16.36
CA VAL A 81 4.53 0.04 -15.95
C VAL A 81 5.35 1.09 -16.69
N LEU A 82 6.66 0.93 -16.80
CA LEU A 82 7.53 1.86 -17.54
C LEU A 82 7.19 1.89 -19.03
N ARG A 83 6.85 0.76 -19.62
CA ARG A 83 6.44 0.67 -21.05
C ARG A 83 5.11 1.37 -21.30
N GLU A 84 4.14 1.20 -20.40
CA GLU A 84 2.79 1.77 -20.54
C GLU A 84 2.75 3.29 -20.28
N PHE A 85 3.48 3.74 -19.26
CA PHE A 85 3.37 5.11 -18.77
C PHE A 85 4.61 5.98 -19.05
N GLY A 86 5.73 5.38 -19.41
CA GLY A 86 7.00 6.05 -19.67
C GLY A 86 7.84 6.38 -18.43
N ALA A 87 7.23 6.43 -17.25
CA ALA A 87 7.90 6.82 -16.01
C ALA A 87 7.26 6.13 -14.79
N LEU A 88 7.95 6.19 -13.64
CA LEU A 88 7.40 5.82 -12.34
C LEU A 88 7.82 6.86 -11.31
N HIS A 89 6.85 7.55 -10.70
CA HIS A 89 7.09 8.63 -9.73
C HIS A 89 6.72 8.24 -8.31
N ILE A 90 5.70 7.40 -8.17
CA ILE A 90 5.09 7.04 -6.88
C ILE A 90 4.93 5.51 -6.86
N LEU A 91 5.44 4.88 -5.79
CA LEU A 91 5.15 3.49 -5.49
C LEU A 91 4.35 3.41 -4.19
N VAL A 92 3.20 2.75 -4.23
CA VAL A 92 2.47 2.36 -3.02
C VAL A 92 2.56 0.84 -2.86
N ASN A 93 3.36 0.39 -1.93
CA ASN A 93 3.48 -1.01 -1.55
C ASN A 93 2.34 -1.39 -0.60
N ASN A 94 1.21 -1.81 -1.17
CA ASN A 94 0.03 -2.19 -0.42
C ASN A 94 -0.23 -3.71 -0.43
N ALA A 95 0.20 -4.43 -1.46
CA ALA A 95 -0.02 -5.88 -1.54
C ALA A 95 0.43 -6.61 -0.27
N GLY A 96 -0.43 -7.50 0.22
CA GLY A 96 -0.16 -8.27 1.41
C GLY A 96 -1.34 -9.14 1.80
N ILE A 97 -1.04 -10.17 2.58
CA ILE A 97 -2.01 -11.09 3.17
C ILE A 97 -1.95 -11.03 4.68
N THR A 98 -3.05 -11.39 5.30
CA THR A 98 -3.16 -11.58 6.75
C THR A 98 -4.13 -12.73 6.98
N ASP A 99 -3.61 -13.86 7.37
CA ASP A 99 -4.37 -15.04 7.72
C ASP A 99 -4.07 -15.36 9.18
N PRO A 100 -5.08 -15.33 10.07
CA PRO A 100 -4.85 -15.63 11.49
C PRO A 100 -4.55 -17.13 11.70
N HIS A 101 -3.48 -17.41 12.42
CA HIS A 101 -3.10 -18.76 12.85
C HIS A 101 -2.56 -18.74 14.27
N PRO A 102 -2.97 -19.64 15.17
CA PRO A 102 -2.36 -19.78 16.48
C PRO A 102 -0.84 -20.02 16.35
N PRO A 103 -0.01 -19.32 17.13
CA PRO A 103 1.45 -19.37 16.94
C PRO A 103 2.06 -20.78 17.05
N LEU A 104 1.44 -21.66 17.84
CA LEU A 104 1.92 -23.04 18.02
C LEU A 104 1.49 -23.99 16.90
N GLU A 105 0.58 -23.55 16.03
CA GLU A 105 0.05 -24.33 14.91
C GLU A 105 0.52 -23.78 13.55
N LEU A 106 1.17 -22.62 13.55
CA LEU A 106 1.65 -21.96 12.35
C LEU A 106 2.74 -22.81 11.67
N THR A 107 2.50 -23.15 10.42
CA THR A 107 3.44 -23.92 9.60
C THR A 107 4.51 -23.04 8.95
N GLU A 108 5.63 -23.64 8.56
CA GLU A 108 6.70 -22.96 7.80
C GLU A 108 6.18 -22.38 6.48
N GLU A 109 5.31 -23.12 5.79
CA GLU A 109 4.70 -22.68 4.52
C GLU A 109 3.85 -21.42 4.66
N GLU A 110 3.06 -21.32 5.73
CA GLU A 110 2.22 -20.15 6.03
C GLU A 110 3.08 -18.94 6.43
N TRP A 111 4.11 -19.19 7.21
CA TRP A 111 5.12 -18.20 7.56
C TRP A 111 5.79 -17.65 6.30
N ASP A 112 6.38 -18.52 5.48
CA ASP A 112 7.10 -18.14 4.26
C ASP A 112 6.20 -17.41 3.27
N ARG A 113 4.99 -17.91 3.02
CA ARG A 113 4.00 -17.25 2.16
C ARG A 113 3.73 -15.80 2.59
N THR A 114 3.60 -15.60 3.91
CA THR A 114 3.34 -14.26 4.45
C THR A 114 4.56 -13.36 4.33
N LEU A 115 5.74 -13.83 4.69
CA LEU A 115 6.97 -13.04 4.63
C LEU A 115 7.41 -12.78 3.18
N ASP A 116 7.27 -13.76 2.30
CA ASP A 116 7.62 -13.63 0.89
C ASP A 116 6.78 -12.54 0.20
N LEU A 117 5.48 -12.48 0.46
CA LEU A 117 4.63 -11.45 -0.12
C LEU A 117 4.78 -10.11 0.61
N ASN A 118 4.55 -10.11 1.94
CA ASN A 118 4.39 -8.86 2.71
C ASN A 118 5.70 -8.11 2.89
N LEU A 119 6.83 -8.80 3.02
CA LEU A 119 8.13 -8.19 3.33
C LEU A 119 9.10 -8.27 2.16
N LYS A 120 9.41 -9.48 1.68
CA LYS A 120 10.37 -9.68 0.59
C LYS A 120 9.86 -9.04 -0.70
N GLY A 121 8.60 -9.29 -1.08
CA GLY A 121 7.96 -8.69 -2.26
C GLY A 121 7.95 -7.16 -2.18
N LEU A 122 7.54 -6.60 -1.05
CA LEU A 122 7.56 -5.16 -0.79
C LEU A 122 8.97 -4.56 -0.97
N PHE A 123 9.99 -5.20 -0.37
CA PHE A 123 11.37 -4.73 -0.50
C PHE A 123 11.83 -4.70 -1.95
N PHE A 124 11.62 -5.77 -2.69
CA PHE A 124 12.07 -5.85 -4.06
C PHE A 124 11.27 -4.96 -5.02
N CYS A 125 9.97 -4.75 -4.78
CA CYS A 125 9.20 -3.70 -5.48
C CYS A 125 9.80 -2.31 -5.23
N ALA A 126 10.09 -1.97 -3.95
CA ALA A 126 10.72 -0.69 -3.61
C ALA A 126 12.09 -0.53 -4.27
N GLN A 127 12.92 -1.59 -4.29
CA GLN A 127 14.25 -1.56 -4.90
C GLN A 127 14.17 -1.34 -6.42
N ARG A 128 13.27 -2.05 -7.14
CA ARG A 128 13.12 -1.91 -8.60
C ARG A 128 12.56 -0.54 -8.97
N ALA A 129 11.53 -0.10 -8.24
CA ALA A 129 10.96 1.24 -8.43
C ALA A 129 12.01 2.33 -8.19
N ALA A 130 12.78 2.26 -7.10
CA ALA A 130 13.84 3.23 -6.81
C ALA A 130 14.92 3.24 -7.90
N ARG A 131 15.35 2.08 -8.41
CA ARG A 131 16.30 2.00 -9.53
C ARG A 131 15.74 2.68 -10.79
N ALA A 132 14.46 2.46 -11.11
CA ALA A 132 13.82 3.10 -12.25
C ALA A 132 13.74 4.63 -12.06
N MET A 133 13.35 5.10 -10.87
CA MET A 133 13.31 6.52 -10.53
C MET A 133 14.71 7.16 -10.66
N ILE A 134 15.74 6.53 -10.10
CA ILE A 134 17.13 7.03 -10.17
C ILE A 134 17.62 7.11 -11.61
N ALA A 135 17.38 6.06 -12.41
CA ALA A 135 17.80 6.02 -13.82
C ALA A 135 17.14 7.13 -14.67
N GLN A 136 15.96 7.58 -14.28
CA GLN A 136 15.21 8.65 -14.94
C GLN A 136 15.42 10.04 -14.28
N GLY A 137 16.25 10.15 -13.24
CA GLY A 137 16.43 11.41 -12.49
C GLY A 137 15.19 11.87 -11.73
N ILE A 138 14.27 10.96 -11.42
CA ILE A 138 12.98 11.25 -10.77
C ILE A 138 13.18 11.28 -9.25
N ARG A 139 12.81 12.40 -8.62
CA ARG A 139 12.69 12.56 -7.18
C ARG A 139 11.30 12.06 -6.74
N GLY A 140 11.21 10.75 -6.48
CA GLY A 140 9.94 10.07 -6.27
C GLY A 140 9.51 9.93 -4.82
N ALA A 141 8.39 9.21 -4.62
CA ALA A 141 7.88 8.84 -3.31
C ALA A 141 7.51 7.35 -3.23
N ILE A 142 7.88 6.70 -2.14
CA ILE A 142 7.49 5.33 -1.82
C ILE A 142 6.65 5.36 -0.53
N VAL A 143 5.46 4.80 -0.59
CA VAL A 143 4.54 4.67 0.55
C VAL A 143 4.32 3.19 0.84
N ASN A 144 4.77 2.72 2.00
CA ASN A 144 4.62 1.34 2.42
C ASN A 144 3.38 1.17 3.31
N LEU A 145 2.57 0.15 3.07
CA LEU A 145 1.45 -0.20 3.98
C LEU A 145 1.95 -1.13 5.08
N SER A 146 2.15 -0.55 6.27
CA SER A 146 2.34 -1.25 7.52
C SER A 146 0.99 -1.65 8.13
N SER A 147 0.87 -1.68 9.45
CA SER A 147 -0.35 -1.94 10.20
C SER A 147 -0.15 -1.56 11.67
N VAL A 148 -1.23 -1.33 12.41
CA VAL A 148 -1.20 -1.27 13.88
C VAL A 148 -0.70 -2.57 14.52
N HIS A 149 -0.76 -3.71 13.82
CA HIS A 149 -0.13 -4.97 14.26
C HIS A 149 1.39 -4.88 14.38
N SER A 150 2.03 -3.87 13.79
CA SER A 150 3.46 -3.61 13.93
C SER A 150 3.87 -3.00 15.28
N ILE A 151 2.89 -2.51 16.04
CA ILE A 151 3.10 -1.78 17.31
C ILE A 151 2.22 -2.28 18.46
N ARG A 152 1.16 -3.02 18.17
CA ARG A 152 0.24 -3.59 19.15
C ARG A 152 0.02 -5.07 18.87
N VAL A 153 -0.07 -5.87 19.93
CA VAL A 153 -0.30 -7.32 19.83
C VAL A 153 -1.77 -7.61 19.59
N TYR A 154 -2.01 -8.45 18.60
CA TYR A 154 -3.32 -9.05 18.31
C TYR A 154 -3.15 -10.57 18.23
N PRO A 155 -4.07 -11.36 18.82
CA PRO A 155 -3.99 -12.81 18.77
C PRO A 155 -3.87 -13.37 17.35
N ASP A 156 -3.18 -14.48 17.21
CA ASP A 156 -3.13 -15.30 16.00
C ASP A 156 -2.53 -14.62 14.73
N HIS A 157 -1.85 -13.47 14.91
CA HIS A 157 -1.26 -12.72 13.80
C HIS A 157 0.27 -12.56 13.90
N THR A 158 0.96 -13.52 14.54
CA THR A 158 2.40 -13.40 14.85
C THR A 158 3.28 -13.14 13.61
N HIS A 159 3.13 -13.96 12.57
CA HIS A 159 3.89 -13.83 11.31
C HIS A 159 3.53 -12.55 10.55
N TYR A 160 2.24 -12.18 10.54
CA TYR A 160 1.79 -10.93 9.96
C TYR A 160 2.37 -9.72 10.72
N ALA A 161 2.25 -9.71 12.04
CA ALA A 161 2.78 -8.64 12.89
C ALA A 161 4.31 -8.49 12.71
N ALA A 162 5.04 -9.61 12.66
CA ALA A 162 6.47 -9.63 12.39
C ALA A 162 6.79 -8.98 11.04
N SER A 163 6.06 -9.33 9.97
CA SER A 163 6.23 -8.73 8.65
C SER A 163 5.98 -7.21 8.67
N LYS A 164 4.94 -6.75 9.38
CA LYS A 164 4.58 -5.33 9.46
C LYS A 164 5.53 -4.52 10.35
N ALA A 165 6.07 -5.11 11.42
CA ALA A 165 7.13 -4.50 12.21
C ALA A 165 8.43 -4.35 11.41
N ALA A 166 8.80 -5.36 10.63
CA ALA A 166 9.94 -5.30 9.73
C ALA A 166 9.78 -4.21 8.65
N ILE A 167 8.58 -3.99 8.11
CA ILE A 167 8.28 -2.91 7.16
C ILE A 167 8.57 -1.54 7.78
N ASN A 168 8.28 -1.33 9.07
CA ASN A 168 8.57 -0.07 9.75
C ASN A 168 10.07 0.24 9.73
N GLN A 169 10.90 -0.75 10.06
CA GLN A 169 12.35 -0.58 10.05
C GLN A 169 12.91 -0.47 8.63
N LEU A 170 12.37 -1.26 7.70
CA LEU A 170 12.72 -1.20 6.29
C LEU A 170 12.43 0.19 5.69
N THR A 171 11.30 0.80 6.06
CA THR A 171 10.93 2.16 5.66
C THR A 171 12.00 3.17 6.06
N ARG A 172 12.48 3.12 7.31
CA ARG A 172 13.57 4.00 7.80
C ARG A 172 14.89 3.76 7.07
N SER A 173 15.24 2.49 6.88
CA SER A 173 16.47 2.11 6.16
C SER A 173 16.46 2.61 4.72
N LEU A 174 15.37 2.35 3.97
CA LEU A 174 15.23 2.82 2.60
C LEU A 174 15.20 4.35 2.51
N ALA A 175 14.51 5.02 3.43
CA ALA A 175 14.48 6.48 3.50
C ALA A 175 15.90 7.07 3.59
N ARG A 176 16.73 6.51 4.47
CA ARG A 176 18.13 6.93 4.64
C ARG A 176 18.96 6.73 3.38
N HIS A 177 18.82 5.57 2.73
CA HIS A 177 19.62 5.22 1.55
C HIS A 177 19.16 5.95 0.28
N LEU A 178 17.88 6.27 0.16
CA LEU A 178 17.32 6.88 -1.04
C LEU A 178 17.23 8.42 -0.97
N ALA A 179 17.46 9.01 0.21
CA ALA A 179 17.46 10.46 0.40
C ALA A 179 18.44 11.21 -0.52
N PRO A 180 19.69 10.74 -0.78
CA PRO A 180 20.61 11.42 -1.70
C PRO A 180 20.07 11.54 -3.13
N TYR A 181 19.13 10.67 -3.53
CA TYR A 181 18.48 10.70 -4.84
C TYR A 181 17.17 11.52 -4.81
N GLY A 182 16.82 12.14 -3.68
CA GLY A 182 15.58 12.87 -3.50
C GLY A 182 14.32 11.99 -3.45
N ILE A 183 14.47 10.68 -3.24
CA ILE A 183 13.34 9.75 -3.11
C ILE A 183 12.97 9.65 -1.63
N ARG A 184 11.71 9.94 -1.32
CA ARG A 184 11.17 9.85 0.04
C ARG A 184 10.51 8.49 0.26
N VAL A 185 10.65 7.95 1.46
CA VAL A 185 10.03 6.66 1.83
C VAL A 185 9.34 6.82 3.18
N ASN A 186 8.02 6.61 3.22
CA ASN A 186 7.22 6.65 4.45
C ASN A 186 6.30 5.44 4.50
N ALA A 187 5.74 5.17 5.67
CA ALA A 187 4.75 4.13 5.86
C ALA A 187 3.47 4.68 6.47
N ILE A 188 2.35 4.06 6.08
CA ILE A 188 1.05 4.21 6.73
C ILE A 188 0.78 2.93 7.51
N ALA A 189 0.35 3.04 8.78
CA ALA A 189 -0.04 1.93 9.62
C ALA A 189 -1.55 2.02 9.93
N PRO A 190 -2.42 1.43 9.07
CA PRO A 190 -3.85 1.45 9.29
C PRO A 190 -4.27 0.61 10.51
N GLY A 191 -5.35 1.06 11.17
CA GLY A 191 -6.11 0.27 12.12
C GLY A 191 -7.16 -0.61 11.42
N ALA A 192 -8.31 -0.77 12.08
CA ALA A 192 -9.45 -1.52 11.53
C ALA A 192 -10.10 -0.72 10.37
N VAL A 193 -9.77 -1.10 9.14
CA VAL A 193 -10.35 -0.57 7.90
C VAL A 193 -11.26 -1.63 7.30
N GLU A 194 -12.56 -1.32 7.20
CA GLU A 194 -13.54 -2.22 6.61
C GLU A 194 -13.30 -2.39 5.12
N VAL A 195 -13.14 -3.63 4.70
CA VAL A 195 -12.92 -4.05 3.31
C VAL A 195 -13.79 -5.26 3.00
N GLU A 196 -14.09 -5.51 1.72
CA GLU A 196 -14.93 -6.64 1.27
C GLU A 196 -14.52 -7.98 1.86
N ARG A 197 -13.22 -8.19 2.07
CA ARG A 197 -12.70 -9.41 2.65
C ARG A 197 -13.32 -9.71 4.01
N TYR A 198 -13.62 -8.72 4.85
CA TYR A 198 -14.21 -8.93 6.18
C TYR A 198 -15.51 -9.71 6.09
N PHE A 199 -16.38 -9.39 5.13
CA PHE A 199 -17.66 -10.07 4.94
C PHE A 199 -17.52 -11.52 4.44
N ARG A 200 -16.37 -11.87 3.83
CA ARG A 200 -16.09 -13.23 3.35
C ARG A 200 -15.35 -14.10 4.36
N THR A 201 -14.41 -13.51 5.10
CA THR A 201 -13.47 -14.26 5.95
C THR A 201 -13.76 -14.15 7.45
N MET A 202 -14.66 -13.26 7.84
CA MET A 202 -15.02 -13.03 9.24
C MET A 202 -16.56 -13.17 9.41
N PRO A 203 -17.08 -14.41 9.53
CA PRO A 203 -18.55 -14.66 9.60
C PRO A 203 -19.26 -13.89 10.70
N HIS A 204 -18.54 -13.53 11.77
CA HIS A 204 -19.08 -12.79 12.92
C HIS A 204 -18.66 -11.30 12.90
N TYR A 205 -18.19 -10.78 11.76
CA TYR A 205 -17.89 -9.35 11.68
C TYR A 205 -19.12 -8.50 11.93
N ASN A 206 -19.04 -7.65 12.93
CA ASN A 206 -20.09 -6.70 13.29
C ASN A 206 -19.47 -5.29 13.35
N ARG A 207 -19.86 -4.45 12.39
CA ARG A 207 -19.35 -3.07 12.28
C ARG A 207 -19.60 -2.25 13.54
N GLU A 208 -20.77 -2.37 14.17
CA GLU A 208 -21.10 -1.59 15.36
C GLU A 208 -20.25 -2.00 16.57
N GLU A 209 -20.05 -3.30 16.76
CA GLU A 209 -19.20 -3.82 17.83
C GLU A 209 -17.75 -3.35 17.69
N TRP A 210 -17.20 -3.42 16.48
CA TRP A 210 -15.85 -2.93 16.19
C TRP A 210 -15.76 -1.42 16.39
N SER A 211 -16.77 -0.66 15.94
CA SER A 211 -16.82 0.80 16.07
C SER A 211 -16.78 1.26 17.53
N ARG A 212 -17.43 0.53 18.45
CA ARG A 212 -17.42 0.83 19.90
C ARG A 212 -16.03 0.73 20.54
N ARG A 213 -15.12 -0.02 19.92
CA ARG A 213 -13.73 -0.21 20.40
C ARG A 213 -12.77 0.85 19.88
N ILE A 214 -13.23 1.71 18.97
CA ILE A 214 -12.42 2.75 18.32
C ILE A 214 -12.82 4.11 18.90
N PRO A 215 -11.90 4.92 19.44
CA PRO A 215 -12.23 6.22 20.05
C PRO A 215 -13.01 7.17 19.15
N LEU A 216 -12.75 7.20 17.84
CA LEU A 216 -13.55 8.00 16.89
C LEU A 216 -14.94 7.40 16.59
N GLY A 217 -15.35 6.30 17.25
CA GLY A 217 -16.69 5.74 17.21
C GLY A 217 -17.08 5.04 15.92
N ARG A 218 -16.13 4.80 15.01
CA ARG A 218 -16.38 4.08 13.76
C ARG A 218 -15.16 3.29 13.28
N VAL A 219 -15.40 2.25 12.50
CA VAL A 219 -14.34 1.63 11.70
C VAL A 219 -13.86 2.58 10.59
N GLY A 220 -12.62 2.44 10.15
CA GLY A 220 -12.09 3.15 9.00
C GLY A 220 -12.60 2.57 7.68
N PHE A 221 -12.45 3.35 6.62
CA PHE A 221 -12.72 2.94 5.24
C PHE A 221 -11.47 3.20 4.37
N PRO A 222 -11.33 2.59 3.19
CA PRO A 222 -10.24 2.87 2.27
C PRO A 222 -10.07 4.36 1.96
N SER A 223 -11.17 5.14 1.96
CA SER A 223 -11.19 6.59 1.81
C SER A 223 -10.54 7.37 2.97
N ASP A 224 -10.36 6.76 4.13
CA ASP A 224 -9.63 7.39 5.25
C ASP A 224 -8.11 7.25 5.07
N ILE A 225 -7.66 6.31 4.24
CA ILE A 225 -6.23 6.03 3.99
C ILE A 225 -5.71 6.74 2.74
N GLY A 226 -6.55 6.79 1.69
CA GLY A 226 -6.19 7.38 0.40
C GLY A 226 -5.63 8.81 0.48
N PRO A 227 -6.27 9.74 1.19
CA PRO A 227 -5.80 11.13 1.29
C PRO A 227 -4.40 11.27 1.90
N LEU A 228 -4.06 10.42 2.89
CA LEU A 228 -2.71 10.42 3.46
C LEU A 228 -1.68 9.89 2.45
N ALA A 229 -2.02 8.88 1.66
CA ALA A 229 -1.14 8.37 0.61
C ALA A 229 -0.87 9.45 -0.46
N VAL A 230 -1.90 10.22 -0.86
CA VAL A 230 -1.79 11.37 -1.77
C VAL A 230 -0.89 12.45 -1.17
N PHE A 231 -1.10 12.81 0.10
CA PHE A 231 -0.26 13.78 0.80
C PHE A 231 1.21 13.34 0.82
N LEU A 232 1.48 12.09 1.23
CA LEU A 232 2.84 11.54 1.29
C LEU A 232 3.52 11.44 -0.09
N ALA A 233 2.75 11.30 -1.16
CA ALA A 233 3.23 11.29 -2.53
C ALA A 233 3.54 12.71 -3.07
N SER A 234 2.97 13.74 -2.48
CA SER A 234 3.02 15.13 -2.96
C SER A 234 4.26 15.91 -2.46
N GLU A 235 4.47 17.09 -3.05
CA GLU A 235 5.52 18.03 -2.61
C GLU A 235 5.23 18.62 -1.21
N TYR A 236 3.98 18.59 -0.74
CA TYR A 236 3.64 19.01 0.62
C TYR A 236 4.28 18.14 1.70
N ALA A 237 4.68 16.91 1.36
CA ALA A 237 5.44 16.02 2.22
C ALA A 237 6.96 16.04 1.93
N SER A 238 7.49 17.09 1.27
CA SER A 238 8.89 17.17 0.83
C SER A 238 9.92 17.05 1.97
N TRP A 239 9.53 17.37 3.20
CA TRP A 239 10.36 17.25 4.40
C TRP A 239 10.03 16.02 5.27
N LEU A 240 9.20 15.10 4.75
CA LEU A 240 8.80 13.87 5.43
C LEU A 240 9.44 12.65 4.76
N THR A 241 10.32 11.96 5.48
CA THR A 241 10.88 10.67 5.07
C THR A 241 11.22 9.81 6.30
N GLY A 242 11.12 8.50 6.18
CA GLY A 242 11.37 7.54 7.25
C GLY A 242 10.28 7.46 8.32
N GLN A 243 9.12 8.09 8.10
CA GLN A 243 8.04 8.13 9.09
C GLN A 243 7.08 6.93 8.93
N VAL A 244 6.54 6.50 10.07
CA VAL A 244 5.43 5.53 10.15
C VAL A 244 4.25 6.26 10.78
N ILE A 245 3.21 6.50 9.98
CA ILE A 245 2.05 7.28 10.41
C ILE A 245 0.88 6.33 10.67
N VAL A 246 0.42 6.32 11.92
CA VAL A 246 -0.74 5.52 12.33
C VAL A 246 -2.03 6.23 11.91
N VAL A 247 -2.96 5.46 11.30
CA VAL A 247 -4.29 5.92 10.89
C VAL A 247 -5.31 4.89 11.36
N ASP A 248 -5.80 5.03 12.58
CA ASP A 248 -6.53 3.96 13.27
C ASP A 248 -7.73 4.43 14.10
N GLY A 249 -8.12 5.69 13.98
CA GLY A 249 -9.19 6.28 14.78
C GLY A 249 -8.91 6.33 16.29
N GLY A 250 -7.63 6.21 16.69
CA GLY A 250 -7.19 6.22 18.08
C GLY A 250 -7.18 4.84 18.74
N SER A 251 -7.38 3.75 17.98
CA SER A 251 -7.51 2.40 18.56
C SER A 251 -6.24 1.87 19.25
N THR A 252 -5.10 2.50 19.04
CA THR A 252 -3.82 2.15 19.68
C THR A 252 -3.41 3.04 20.85
N LEU A 253 -4.24 4.01 21.20
CA LEU A 253 -4.03 4.88 22.37
C LEU A 253 -4.24 4.15 23.70
#